data_931a3e630c2d5e86300e543cf2d20049
#
_entry.id   931a3e630c2d5e86300e543cf2d20049
#
_cell.length_a   1.000
_cell.length_b   1.000
_cell.length_c   1.000
_cell.angle_alpha   90.00
_cell.angle_beta   90.00
_cell.angle_gamma   90.00
#
_symmetry.space_group_name_H-M   'P 1'
#
loop_
_entity.id
_entity.type
_entity.pdbx_description
1 polymer ?
#
loop_
_entity_poly.entity_id
_entity_poly.type
_entity_poly.pdbx_seq_one_letter_code
_entity_poly.pdbx_strand_id
1 'polypeptide(L)'
;DLIAEVIDKHSRNPLSLVRLEMKKRICWFLQKVTKCCNEIEKKTGIEFLGIDISLAPYPYPLEDQSVVRLLERLGNIARSRGDMEFKFGMNGTMFMHTFISRILKEIVDSGEFKTTGFNGIMYSVLEDSLLSSRYSNGEVNMADLLLLSTTCGCGIDMLPLTNRSSRKVISSMFFDIFAISSALKKPLGVRVLPIPNSRPGDLTRFKHLFFSNAVLPDVTTGISYNELPSQSNEDSEISL
;
A
#
# COMPACT_ATOMS: atom_id res chain seq x y z
N ASP A 1 -14.45 14.04 9.65
CA ASP A 1 -13.23 13.35 10.06
C ASP A 1 -13.59 12.25 11.06
N LEU A 2 -13.63 11.02 10.55
CA LEU A 2 -14.11 9.82 11.24
C LEU A 2 -13.35 9.56 12.54
N ILE A 3 -12.07 9.87 12.53
CA ILE A 3 -11.15 9.61 13.63
C ILE A 3 -11.29 10.68 14.72
N ALA A 4 -11.49 11.94 14.33
CA ALA A 4 -11.69 13.03 15.29
C ALA A 4 -13.00 12.90 16.08
N GLU A 5 -14.07 12.38 15.46
CA GLU A 5 -15.36 12.17 16.12
C GLU A 5 -15.35 11.03 17.15
N VAL A 6 -14.46 10.03 16.96
CA VAL A 6 -14.46 8.80 17.78
C VAL A 6 -13.62 8.93 19.04
N ILE A 7 -12.73 9.94 19.09
CA ILE A 7 -11.81 10.07 20.21
C ILE A 7 -12.39 10.98 21.27
N ASP A 8 -13.11 10.40 22.19
CA ASP A 8 -13.23 10.98 23.52
C ASP A 8 -11.84 10.92 24.17
N LYS A 9 -11.28 12.10 24.46
CA LYS A 9 -9.94 12.29 25.07
C LYS A 9 -9.70 11.50 26.38
N HIS A 10 -10.72 10.81 26.89
CA HIS A 10 -10.73 10.07 28.14
C HIS A 10 -10.73 8.53 27.95
N SER A 11 -10.71 8.02 26.70
CA SER A 11 -10.71 6.58 26.49
C SER A 11 -9.37 5.94 26.87
N ARG A 12 -9.43 4.90 27.73
CA ARG A 12 -8.26 4.10 28.11
C ARG A 12 -7.71 3.25 26.96
N ASN A 13 -8.47 3.05 25.89
CA ASN A 13 -8.04 2.28 24.72
C ASN A 13 -8.61 2.86 23.43
N PRO A 14 -8.02 3.96 22.93
CA PRO A 14 -8.54 4.66 21.76
C PRO A 14 -8.49 3.81 20.48
N LEU A 15 -7.49 2.95 20.31
CA LEU A 15 -7.39 2.08 19.13
C LEU A 15 -8.52 1.05 19.04
N SER A 16 -9.00 0.53 20.17
CA SER A 16 -10.16 -0.39 20.18
C SER A 16 -11.44 0.30 19.70
N LEU A 17 -11.66 1.55 20.09
CA LEU A 17 -12.80 2.34 19.61
C LEU A 17 -12.68 2.65 18.13
N VAL A 18 -11.50 3.05 17.67
CA VAL A 18 -11.23 3.28 16.25
C VAL A 18 -11.51 2.01 15.44
N ARG A 19 -11.04 0.84 15.89
CA ARG A 19 -11.31 -0.43 15.23
C ARG A 19 -12.80 -0.72 15.10
N LEU A 20 -13.54 -0.57 16.20
CA LEU A 20 -14.98 -0.82 16.21
C LEU A 20 -15.71 0.10 15.21
N GLU A 21 -15.42 1.40 15.25
CA GLU A 21 -16.11 2.38 14.43
C GLU A 21 -15.71 2.26 12.94
N MET A 22 -14.45 2.00 12.63
CA MET A 22 -14.01 1.74 11.26
C MET A 22 -14.73 0.52 10.69
N LYS A 23 -14.75 -0.60 11.42
CA LYS A 23 -15.44 -1.83 10.98
C LYS A 23 -16.92 -1.55 10.73
N LYS A 24 -17.62 -0.89 11.67
CA LYS A 24 -19.02 -0.52 11.54
C LYS A 24 -19.31 0.30 10.30
N ARG A 25 -18.50 1.34 10.03
CA ARG A 25 -18.70 2.23 8.86
C ARG A 25 -18.39 1.56 7.54
N ILE A 26 -17.33 0.75 7.50
CA ILE A 26 -17.00 -0.03 6.31
C ILE A 26 -18.14 -1.02 6.00
N CYS A 27 -18.60 -1.80 6.99
CA CYS A 27 -19.70 -2.74 6.80
C CYS A 27 -21.00 -2.03 6.37
N TRP A 28 -21.33 -0.89 6.98
CA TRP A 28 -22.49 -0.09 6.57
C TRP A 28 -22.41 0.34 5.10
N PHE A 29 -21.22 0.81 4.66
CA PHE A 29 -21.01 1.19 3.28
C PHE A 29 -21.13 -0.01 2.33
N LEU A 30 -20.51 -1.14 2.68
CA LEU A 30 -20.57 -2.38 1.90
C LEU A 30 -22.01 -2.88 1.73
N GLN A 31 -22.83 -2.82 2.77
CA GLN A 31 -24.26 -3.17 2.69
C GLN A 31 -24.98 -2.33 1.65
N LYS A 32 -24.74 -1.01 1.61
CA LYS A 32 -25.34 -0.11 0.60
C LYS A 32 -24.90 -0.44 -0.81
N VAL A 33 -23.60 -0.61 -1.02
CA VAL A 33 -23.03 -0.94 -2.33
C VAL A 33 -23.53 -2.30 -2.82
N THR A 34 -23.47 -3.33 -1.96
CA THR A 34 -23.95 -4.69 -2.29
C THR A 34 -25.42 -4.67 -2.70
N LYS A 35 -26.26 -3.93 -1.98
CA LYS A 35 -27.69 -3.79 -2.32
C LYS A 35 -27.85 -3.19 -3.72
N CYS A 36 -27.15 -2.10 -4.02
CA CYS A 36 -27.19 -1.44 -5.32
C CYS A 36 -26.70 -2.38 -6.45
N CYS A 37 -25.56 -3.06 -6.24
CA CYS A 37 -25.01 -3.99 -7.22
C CYS A 37 -25.96 -5.17 -7.51
N ASN A 38 -26.58 -5.74 -6.47
CA ASN A 38 -27.57 -6.81 -6.65
C ASN A 38 -28.83 -6.36 -7.41
N GLU A 39 -29.25 -5.10 -7.25
CA GLU A 39 -30.34 -4.53 -8.03
C GLU A 39 -29.95 -4.34 -9.49
N ILE A 40 -28.70 -3.92 -9.77
CA ILE A 40 -28.19 -3.80 -11.14
C ILE A 40 -28.10 -5.19 -11.79
N GLU A 41 -27.52 -6.17 -11.09
CA GLU A 41 -27.44 -7.55 -11.57
C GLU A 41 -28.81 -8.11 -11.99
N LYS A 42 -29.82 -7.92 -11.12
CA LYS A 42 -31.21 -8.35 -11.44
C LYS A 42 -31.81 -7.65 -12.66
N LYS A 43 -31.48 -6.38 -12.90
CA LYS A 43 -32.01 -5.61 -14.02
C LYS A 43 -31.28 -5.86 -15.34
N THR A 44 -30.00 -6.17 -15.28
CA THR A 44 -29.12 -6.23 -16.47
C THR A 44 -28.67 -7.63 -16.82
N GLY A 45 -28.73 -8.57 -15.89
CA GLY A 45 -28.14 -9.91 -16.02
C GLY A 45 -26.60 -9.91 -15.94
N ILE A 46 -25.97 -8.77 -15.64
CA ILE A 46 -24.52 -8.67 -15.46
C ILE A 46 -24.19 -9.17 -14.05
N GLU A 47 -23.36 -10.22 -13.95
CA GLU A 47 -22.98 -10.80 -12.66
C GLU A 47 -22.17 -9.83 -11.81
N PHE A 48 -22.55 -9.67 -10.54
CA PHE A 48 -21.78 -8.95 -9.54
C PHE A 48 -20.72 -9.88 -8.95
N LEU A 49 -19.44 -9.62 -9.24
CA LEU A 49 -18.32 -10.45 -8.81
C LEU A 49 -17.81 -10.15 -7.40
N GLY A 50 -18.15 -9.02 -6.83
CA GLY A 50 -17.74 -8.63 -5.48
C GLY A 50 -17.15 -7.23 -5.42
N ILE A 51 -16.74 -6.83 -4.22
CA ILE A 51 -16.17 -5.51 -3.92
C ILE A 51 -14.72 -5.70 -3.48
N ASP A 52 -13.80 -4.92 -4.04
CA ASP A 52 -12.46 -4.75 -3.49
C ASP A 52 -12.52 -3.65 -2.43
N ILE A 53 -12.23 -4.02 -1.18
CA ILE A 53 -12.23 -3.09 -0.05
C ILE A 53 -10.84 -2.51 0.24
N SER A 54 -9.93 -2.58 -0.72
CA SER A 54 -8.59 -2.02 -0.58
C SER A 54 -8.65 -0.54 -0.25
N LEU A 55 -7.77 -0.10 0.65
CA LEU A 55 -7.51 1.31 0.86
C LEU A 55 -6.53 1.78 -0.21
N ALA A 56 -7.07 2.48 -1.20
CA ALA A 56 -6.30 3.08 -2.28
C ALA A 56 -6.14 4.60 -2.04
N PRO A 57 -4.96 5.15 -2.26
CA PRO A 57 -4.74 6.59 -2.16
C PRO A 57 -5.36 7.33 -3.36
N TYR A 58 -5.55 8.64 -3.16
CA TYR A 58 -5.90 9.56 -4.24
C TYR A 58 -5.07 10.85 -4.09
N PRO A 59 -4.28 11.25 -5.09
CA PRO A 59 -3.26 12.27 -4.90
C PRO A 59 -3.77 13.71 -4.89
N TYR A 60 -4.96 13.97 -5.45
CA TYR A 60 -5.44 15.35 -5.62
C TYR A 60 -6.90 15.51 -5.18
N PRO A 61 -7.27 16.68 -4.60
CA PRO A 61 -6.42 17.77 -4.09
C PRO A 61 -6.08 17.62 -2.60
N LEU A 62 -6.42 16.49 -1.95
CA LEU A 62 -6.57 16.41 -0.52
C LEU A 62 -5.58 15.40 0.09
N GLU A 63 -4.64 15.89 0.91
CA GLU A 63 -3.83 15.06 1.79
C GLU A 63 -4.69 14.11 2.67
N ASP A 64 -5.94 14.46 2.91
CA ASP A 64 -6.88 13.65 3.68
C ASP A 64 -7.26 12.32 3.02
N GLN A 65 -7.01 12.16 1.73
CA GLN A 65 -7.21 10.90 1.00
C GLN A 65 -5.95 10.05 0.90
N SER A 66 -4.88 10.46 1.56
CA SER A 66 -3.64 9.70 1.68
C SER A 66 -3.79 8.54 2.66
N VAL A 67 -3.36 7.35 2.25
CA VAL A 67 -3.26 6.17 3.13
C VAL A 67 -2.19 6.40 4.19
N VAL A 68 -1.10 7.08 3.84
CA VAL A 68 -0.04 7.48 4.77
C VAL A 68 -0.59 8.40 5.85
N ARG A 69 -1.43 9.39 5.49
CA ARG A 69 -2.09 10.27 6.47
C ARG A 69 -2.97 9.52 7.45
N LEU A 70 -3.69 8.49 6.99
CA LEU A 70 -4.49 7.64 7.87
C LEU A 70 -3.62 6.97 8.94
N LEU A 71 -2.47 6.41 8.55
CA LEU A 71 -1.55 5.74 9.48
C LEU A 71 -0.92 6.74 10.46
N GLU A 72 -0.54 7.93 9.99
CA GLU A 72 -0.01 8.99 10.87
C GLU A 72 -1.03 9.43 11.91
N ARG A 73 -2.29 9.63 11.51
CA ARG A 73 -3.37 9.97 12.44
C ARG A 73 -3.56 8.87 13.49
N LEU A 74 -3.55 7.60 13.09
CA LEU A 74 -3.65 6.47 14.01
C LEU A 74 -2.46 6.41 14.97
N GLY A 75 -1.25 6.60 14.48
CA GLY A 75 -0.06 6.64 15.32
C GLY A 75 -0.11 7.77 16.33
N ASN A 76 -0.59 8.96 15.93
CA ASN A 76 -0.77 10.10 16.82
C ASN A 76 -1.85 9.89 17.89
N ILE A 77 -2.84 9.06 17.61
CA ILE A 77 -3.84 8.64 18.60
C ILE A 77 -3.23 7.69 19.63
N ALA A 78 -2.40 6.76 19.18
CA ALA A 78 -1.81 5.71 20.01
C ALA A 78 -0.64 6.20 20.88
N ARG A 79 -0.04 7.34 20.55
CA ARG A 79 1.10 7.88 21.29
C ARG A 79 0.73 8.44 22.65
N SER A 80 1.69 8.48 23.55
CA SER A 80 1.56 9.14 24.85
C SER A 80 1.62 10.68 24.72
N ARG A 81 1.06 11.38 25.69
CA ARG A 81 1.17 12.85 25.74
C ARG A 81 2.63 13.26 25.89
N GLY A 82 3.07 14.22 25.07
CA GLY A 82 4.44 14.74 25.09
C GLY A 82 5.39 14.03 24.13
N ASP A 83 4.98 12.91 23.53
CA ASP A 83 5.78 12.27 22.49
C ASP A 83 5.81 13.12 21.21
N MET A 84 6.88 12.98 20.45
CA MET A 84 7.01 13.60 19.14
C MET A 84 5.90 13.10 18.20
N GLU A 85 5.42 13.95 17.31
CA GLU A 85 4.42 13.59 16.32
C GLU A 85 4.84 12.34 15.52
N PHE A 86 3.95 11.35 15.44
CA PHE A 86 4.18 10.14 14.66
C PHE A 86 4.10 10.45 13.17
N LYS A 87 5.13 10.05 12.44
CA LYS A 87 5.19 10.14 10.98
C LYS A 87 5.40 8.76 10.37
N PHE A 88 4.84 8.58 9.19
CA PHE A 88 5.05 7.36 8.42
C PHE A 88 6.54 7.20 8.07
N GLY A 89 7.06 5.96 8.19
CA GLY A 89 8.47 5.65 8.13
C GLY A 89 9.15 5.54 9.51
N MET A 90 8.57 6.10 10.57
CA MET A 90 9.07 5.92 11.94
C MET A 90 8.77 4.52 12.50
N ASN A 91 9.48 4.14 13.56
CA ASN A 91 9.17 2.94 14.33
C ASN A 91 7.71 2.95 14.78
N GLY A 92 6.99 1.84 14.55
CA GLY A 92 5.55 1.74 14.77
C GLY A 92 4.70 1.82 13.50
N THR A 93 5.25 2.26 12.37
CA THR A 93 4.54 2.26 11.07
C THR A 93 4.00 0.89 10.73
N MET A 94 4.81 -0.16 10.88
CA MET A 94 4.40 -1.54 10.62
C MET A 94 3.29 -2.01 11.55
N PHE A 95 3.28 -1.56 12.80
CA PHE A 95 2.20 -1.86 13.74
C PHE A 95 0.88 -1.21 13.29
N MET A 96 0.89 0.07 12.91
CA MET A 96 -0.31 0.77 12.43
C MET A 96 -0.82 0.17 11.12
N HIS A 97 0.09 -0.15 10.21
CA HIS A 97 -0.24 -0.87 8.98
C HIS A 97 -0.94 -2.21 9.28
N THR A 98 -0.35 -3.04 10.17
CA THR A 98 -0.93 -4.32 10.55
C THR A 98 -2.28 -4.17 11.25
N PHE A 99 -2.43 -3.13 12.07
CA PHE A 99 -3.70 -2.82 12.72
C PHE A 99 -4.84 -2.62 11.72
N ILE A 100 -4.62 -1.80 10.69
CA ILE A 100 -5.61 -1.56 9.62
C ILE A 100 -5.83 -2.82 8.78
N SER A 101 -4.74 -3.49 8.38
CA SER A 101 -4.83 -4.71 7.57
C SER A 101 -5.67 -5.79 8.23
N ARG A 102 -5.60 -5.92 9.57
CA ARG A 102 -6.43 -6.86 10.32
C ARG A 102 -7.90 -6.49 10.29
N ILE A 103 -8.25 -5.20 10.34
CA ILE A 103 -9.65 -4.76 10.24
C ILE A 103 -10.23 -5.17 8.88
N LEU A 104 -9.50 -4.90 7.79
CA LEU A 104 -9.92 -5.29 6.45
C LEU A 104 -10.07 -6.81 6.33
N LYS A 105 -9.04 -7.55 6.80
CA LYS A 105 -9.07 -9.01 6.77
C LYS A 105 -10.26 -9.59 7.55
N GLU A 106 -10.59 -9.08 8.73
CA GLU A 106 -11.74 -9.53 9.49
C GLU A 106 -13.07 -9.33 8.76
N ILE A 107 -13.19 -8.24 7.98
CA ILE A 107 -14.39 -8.00 7.17
C ILE A 107 -14.46 -9.02 6.03
N VAL A 108 -13.35 -9.27 5.35
CA VAL A 108 -13.28 -10.28 4.27
C VAL A 108 -13.58 -11.68 4.81
N ASP A 109 -12.90 -12.08 5.88
CA ASP A 109 -13.01 -13.41 6.48
C ASP A 109 -14.40 -13.68 7.10
N SER A 110 -15.18 -12.63 7.39
CA SER A 110 -16.55 -12.79 7.89
C SER A 110 -17.47 -13.49 6.89
N GLY A 111 -17.16 -13.41 5.61
CA GLY A 111 -18.00 -13.94 4.52
C GLY A 111 -19.35 -13.22 4.37
N GLU A 112 -19.58 -12.11 5.10
CA GLU A 112 -20.84 -11.34 5.03
C GLU A 112 -21.02 -10.65 3.68
N PHE A 113 -19.90 -10.31 3.01
CA PHE A 113 -19.87 -9.60 1.73
C PHE A 113 -19.14 -10.40 0.67
N LYS A 114 -19.63 -10.36 -0.57
CA LYS A 114 -18.90 -10.89 -1.73
C LYS A 114 -17.74 -9.94 -2.03
N THR A 115 -16.52 -10.40 -1.79
CA THR A 115 -15.29 -9.60 -2.00
C THR A 115 -14.45 -10.14 -3.15
N THR A 116 -13.69 -9.27 -3.78
CA THR A 116 -12.76 -9.58 -4.87
C THR A 116 -11.53 -8.69 -4.77
N GLY A 117 -10.50 -8.94 -5.56
CA GLY A 117 -9.29 -8.11 -5.60
C GLY A 117 -8.34 -8.30 -4.42
N PHE A 118 -7.55 -7.27 -4.10
CA PHE A 118 -6.49 -7.33 -3.09
C PHE A 118 -7.02 -7.30 -1.66
N ASN A 119 -8.07 -6.53 -1.39
CA ASN A 119 -8.64 -6.32 -0.06
C ASN A 119 -7.59 -5.91 0.99
N GLY A 120 -6.72 -5.01 0.65
CA GLY A 120 -5.57 -4.62 1.46
C GLY A 120 -5.25 -3.14 1.41
N ILE A 121 -4.02 -2.77 1.76
CA ILE A 121 -3.54 -1.39 1.75
C ILE A 121 -2.61 -1.21 0.55
N MET A 122 -2.86 -0.19 -0.27
CA MET A 122 -2.06 0.12 -1.45
C MET A 122 -1.14 1.30 -1.17
N TYR A 123 0.17 1.06 -1.30
CA TYR A 123 1.21 2.10 -1.19
C TYR A 123 1.78 2.41 -2.57
N SER A 124 1.10 3.29 -3.28
CA SER A 124 1.53 3.76 -4.59
C SER A 124 2.29 5.08 -4.47
N VAL A 125 3.59 5.07 -4.78
CA VAL A 125 4.46 6.24 -4.53
C VAL A 125 3.98 7.48 -5.26
N LEU A 126 3.52 7.36 -6.50
CA LEU A 126 3.06 8.51 -7.30
C LEU A 126 1.55 8.76 -7.21
N GLU A 127 0.80 7.94 -6.50
CA GLU A 127 -0.66 8.09 -6.40
C GLU A 127 -1.10 8.53 -4.98
N ASP A 128 -0.15 8.67 -4.05
CA ASP A 128 -0.35 9.21 -2.69
C ASP A 128 0.55 10.43 -2.48
N SER A 129 -0.02 11.61 -2.36
CA SER A 129 0.74 12.87 -2.26
C SER A 129 1.65 12.92 -1.04
N LEU A 130 1.21 12.37 0.09
CA LEU A 130 2.03 12.35 1.28
C LEU A 130 3.12 11.28 1.22
N LEU A 131 2.84 10.10 0.64
CA LEU A 131 3.87 9.10 0.39
C LEU A 131 4.94 9.63 -0.57
N SER A 132 4.53 10.30 -1.66
CA SER A 132 5.45 10.99 -2.57
C SER A 132 6.39 11.96 -1.83
N SER A 133 5.83 12.74 -0.90
CA SER A 133 6.60 13.68 -0.08
C SER A 133 7.57 12.97 0.86
N ARG A 134 7.10 11.95 1.60
CA ARG A 134 7.94 11.14 2.51
C ARG A 134 9.07 10.44 1.77
N TYR A 135 8.76 9.89 0.60
CA TYR A 135 9.73 9.24 -0.27
C TYR A 135 10.78 10.25 -0.79
N SER A 136 10.34 11.42 -1.25
CA SER A 136 11.22 12.48 -1.74
C SER A 136 12.18 13.03 -0.68
N ASN A 137 11.73 13.05 0.57
CA ASN A 137 12.54 13.50 1.71
C ASN A 137 13.46 12.41 2.28
N GLY A 138 13.43 11.20 1.72
CA GLY A 138 14.20 10.06 2.24
C GLY A 138 13.68 9.50 3.57
N GLU A 139 12.48 9.88 3.98
CA GLU A 139 11.82 9.38 5.20
C GLU A 139 11.26 7.96 5.00
N VAL A 140 11.05 7.57 3.75
CA VAL A 140 10.62 6.24 3.30
C VAL A 140 11.44 5.84 2.09
N ASN A 141 11.82 4.59 2.01
CA ASN A 141 12.59 4.04 0.90
C ASN A 141 11.97 2.72 0.38
N MET A 142 12.59 2.11 -0.61
CA MET A 142 12.10 0.86 -1.20
C MET A 142 12.05 -0.30 -0.20
N ALA A 143 13.01 -0.39 0.72
CA ALA A 143 13.01 -1.47 1.73
C ALA A 143 11.81 -1.36 2.69
N ASP A 144 11.38 -0.14 2.99
CA ASP A 144 10.15 0.09 3.78
C ASP A 144 8.90 -0.40 3.04
N LEU A 145 8.83 -0.16 1.72
CA LEU A 145 7.71 -0.66 0.89
C LEU A 145 7.70 -2.20 0.81
N LEU A 146 8.88 -2.82 0.70
CA LEU A 146 9.02 -4.27 0.75
C LEU A 146 8.58 -4.82 2.12
N LEU A 147 9.00 -4.19 3.21
CA LEU A 147 8.60 -4.57 4.57
C LEU A 147 7.08 -4.52 4.74
N LEU A 148 6.43 -3.46 4.29
CA LEU A 148 4.97 -3.32 4.35
C LEU A 148 4.27 -4.40 3.52
N SER A 149 4.86 -4.83 2.41
CA SER A 149 4.33 -5.89 1.55
C SER A 149 4.32 -7.27 2.21
N THR A 150 5.09 -7.47 3.29
CA THR A 150 5.12 -8.74 4.04
C THR A 150 3.85 -9.05 4.81
N THR A 151 3.05 -8.06 5.16
CA THR A 151 1.79 -8.25 5.92
C THR A 151 0.55 -8.01 5.08
N CYS A 152 0.57 -6.97 4.27
CA CYS A 152 -0.52 -6.59 3.39
C CYS A 152 0.04 -5.72 2.27
N GLY A 153 -0.77 -5.43 1.29
CA GLY A 153 -0.38 -4.54 0.21
C GLY A 153 -0.21 -5.24 -1.12
N CYS A 154 0.05 -4.45 -2.12
CA CYS A 154 0.14 -4.88 -3.51
C CYS A 154 1.57 -5.17 -3.98
N GLY A 155 2.58 -4.96 -3.15
CA GLY A 155 4.00 -5.01 -3.52
C GLY A 155 4.59 -3.62 -3.69
N ILE A 156 5.48 -3.45 -4.68
CA ILE A 156 6.02 -2.15 -5.09
C ILE A 156 5.09 -1.54 -6.13
N ASP A 157 4.61 -0.34 -5.88
CA ASP A 157 3.66 0.31 -6.78
C ASP A 157 4.05 1.73 -7.15
N MET A 158 3.96 2.04 -8.45
CA MET A 158 4.26 3.35 -9.06
C MET A 158 5.58 3.96 -8.56
N LEU A 159 6.61 3.12 -8.44
CA LEU A 159 7.94 3.57 -8.05
C LEU A 159 8.61 4.29 -9.22
N PRO A 160 8.89 5.59 -9.13
CA PRO A 160 9.59 6.30 -10.18
C PRO A 160 11.09 5.96 -10.17
N LEU A 161 11.63 5.67 -11.32
CA LEU A 161 13.05 5.36 -11.50
C LEU A 161 13.65 6.23 -12.59
N THR A 162 14.97 6.42 -12.57
CA THR A 162 15.65 7.01 -13.73
C THR A 162 15.68 6.02 -14.89
N ASN A 163 15.70 6.49 -16.13
CA ASN A 163 15.89 5.62 -17.29
C ASN A 163 17.29 4.99 -17.36
N ARG A 164 18.20 5.44 -16.51
CA ARG A 164 19.54 4.87 -16.32
C ARG A 164 19.57 3.73 -15.32
N SER A 165 18.48 3.52 -14.58
CA SER A 165 18.36 2.35 -13.69
C SER A 165 18.59 1.08 -14.50
N SER A 166 19.61 0.33 -14.13
CA SER A 166 20.04 -0.82 -14.91
C SER A 166 18.98 -1.92 -14.89
N ARG A 167 18.96 -2.77 -15.92
CA ARG A 167 18.10 -3.98 -15.91
C ARG A 167 18.35 -4.83 -14.67
N LYS A 168 19.59 -4.88 -14.17
CA LYS A 168 19.97 -5.61 -12.96
C LYS A 168 19.20 -5.11 -11.73
N VAL A 169 19.10 -3.79 -11.54
CA VAL A 169 18.36 -3.18 -10.43
C VAL A 169 16.88 -3.54 -10.52
N ILE A 170 16.27 -3.37 -11.68
CA ILE A 170 14.86 -3.70 -11.89
C ILE A 170 14.61 -5.19 -11.66
N SER A 171 15.47 -6.07 -12.19
CA SER A 171 15.35 -7.51 -11.95
C SER A 171 15.48 -7.86 -10.47
N SER A 172 16.38 -7.22 -9.72
CA SER A 172 16.51 -7.46 -8.28
C SER A 172 15.24 -7.11 -7.52
N MET A 173 14.55 -6.01 -7.89
CA MET A 173 13.24 -5.67 -7.30
C MET A 173 12.19 -6.76 -7.54
N PHE A 174 12.19 -7.35 -8.73
CA PHE A 174 11.29 -8.48 -9.03
C PHE A 174 11.65 -9.70 -8.19
N PHE A 175 12.93 -10.00 -8.00
CA PHE A 175 13.35 -11.13 -7.16
C PHE A 175 12.96 -10.93 -5.69
N ASP A 176 13.13 -9.73 -5.14
CA ASP A 176 12.73 -9.42 -3.77
C ASP A 176 11.23 -9.62 -3.57
N ILE A 177 10.41 -9.10 -4.49
CA ILE A 177 8.95 -9.29 -4.46
C ILE A 177 8.57 -10.74 -4.68
N PHE A 178 9.25 -11.46 -5.58
CA PHE A 178 9.01 -12.89 -5.81
C PHE A 178 9.30 -13.70 -4.54
N ALA A 179 10.42 -13.43 -3.86
CA ALA A 179 10.78 -14.10 -2.61
C ALA A 179 9.70 -13.89 -1.53
N ILE A 180 9.25 -12.64 -1.34
CA ILE A 180 8.16 -12.31 -0.39
C ILE A 180 6.86 -13.01 -0.80
N SER A 181 6.49 -12.92 -2.08
CA SER A 181 5.27 -13.52 -2.64
C SER A 181 5.24 -15.04 -2.42
N SER A 182 6.37 -15.70 -2.70
CA SER A 182 6.53 -17.15 -2.52
C SER A 182 6.44 -17.55 -1.05
N ALA A 183 7.16 -16.85 -0.18
CA ALA A 183 7.16 -17.12 1.27
C ALA A 183 5.77 -16.94 1.90
N LEU A 184 5.01 -15.95 1.46
CA LEU A 184 3.67 -15.63 1.97
C LEU A 184 2.55 -16.39 1.24
N LYS A 185 2.86 -17.07 0.13
CA LYS A 185 1.87 -17.66 -0.78
C LYS A 185 0.79 -16.65 -1.19
N LYS A 186 1.22 -15.42 -1.51
CA LYS A 186 0.36 -14.29 -1.80
C LYS A 186 0.83 -13.60 -3.08
N PRO A 187 -0.07 -13.32 -4.05
CA PRO A 187 0.31 -12.56 -5.23
C PRO A 187 0.70 -11.12 -4.85
N LEU A 188 1.86 -10.69 -5.30
CA LEU A 188 2.36 -9.32 -5.17
C LEU A 188 2.77 -8.79 -6.53
N GLY A 189 2.63 -7.49 -6.74
CA GLY A 189 2.97 -6.83 -7.99
C GLY A 189 4.23 -5.98 -7.89
N VAL A 190 4.82 -5.68 -9.05
CA VAL A 190 5.85 -4.66 -9.19
C VAL A 190 5.45 -3.73 -10.33
N ARG A 191 5.16 -2.47 -10.02
CA ARG A 191 4.90 -1.42 -10.99
C ARG A 191 5.93 -0.31 -10.81
N VAL A 192 6.87 -0.25 -11.74
CA VAL A 192 7.93 0.77 -11.78
C VAL A 192 7.72 1.69 -12.97
N LEU A 193 8.12 2.93 -12.84
CA LEU A 193 7.96 3.96 -13.86
C LEU A 193 9.30 4.59 -14.22
N PRO A 194 10.00 4.08 -15.24
CA PRO A 194 11.24 4.70 -15.74
C PRO A 194 10.94 6.06 -16.38
N ILE A 195 11.55 7.12 -15.86
CA ILE A 195 11.35 8.50 -16.34
C ILE A 195 12.41 8.84 -17.39
N PRO A 196 12.01 9.16 -18.63
CA PRO A 196 12.96 9.48 -19.70
C PRO A 196 13.83 10.70 -19.37
N ASN A 197 15.09 10.67 -19.80
CA ASN A 197 16.06 11.77 -19.71
C ASN A 197 16.25 12.33 -18.29
N SER A 198 16.08 11.50 -17.26
CA SER A 198 16.17 11.88 -15.86
C SER A 198 17.45 11.39 -15.20
N ARG A 199 17.77 12.01 -14.06
CA ARG A 199 18.89 11.65 -13.17
C ARG A 199 18.37 11.44 -11.74
N PRO A 200 19.11 10.70 -10.90
CA PRO A 200 18.82 10.70 -9.46
C PRO A 200 18.79 12.13 -8.91
N GLY A 201 17.81 12.39 -8.05
CA GLY A 201 17.57 13.72 -7.51
C GLY A 201 16.63 14.62 -8.32
N ASP A 202 16.32 14.28 -9.57
CA ASP A 202 15.33 15.01 -10.36
C ASP A 202 13.91 14.79 -9.78
N LEU A 203 13.11 15.85 -9.79
CA LEU A 203 11.69 15.76 -9.47
C LEU A 203 10.90 15.36 -10.71
N THR A 204 10.00 14.39 -10.60
CA THR A 204 9.04 14.07 -11.68
C THR A 204 8.13 15.27 -11.96
N ARG A 205 7.57 15.37 -13.17
CA ARG A 205 6.78 16.54 -13.60
C ARG A 205 5.46 16.13 -14.23
N PHE A 206 4.73 15.26 -13.54
CA PHE A 206 3.38 14.88 -13.96
C PHE A 206 2.41 16.04 -13.77
N LYS A 207 1.52 16.22 -14.76
CA LYS A 207 0.44 17.21 -14.72
C LYS A 207 -0.94 16.54 -14.64
N HIS A 208 -0.98 15.23 -14.45
CA HIS A 208 -2.21 14.46 -14.43
C HIS A 208 -2.79 14.41 -13.02
N LEU A 209 -4.11 14.46 -12.89
CA LEU A 209 -4.82 14.48 -11.61
C LEU A 209 -4.55 13.26 -10.72
N PHE A 210 -4.22 12.11 -11.32
CA PHE A 210 -3.97 10.88 -10.58
C PHE A 210 -2.50 10.69 -10.18
N PHE A 211 -1.62 11.65 -10.48
CA PHE A 211 -0.21 11.52 -10.16
C PHE A 211 0.30 12.68 -9.32
N SER A 212 0.93 12.34 -8.22
CA SER A 212 1.82 13.21 -7.47
C SER A 212 3.20 13.25 -8.12
N ASN A 213 4.04 14.15 -7.65
CA ASN A 213 5.43 14.21 -8.06
C ASN A 213 6.36 13.79 -6.93
N ALA A 214 7.40 13.02 -7.25
CA ALA A 214 8.39 12.55 -6.32
C ALA A 214 9.81 12.73 -6.87
N VAL A 215 10.78 12.86 -5.97
CA VAL A 215 12.19 12.87 -6.31
C VAL A 215 12.63 11.47 -6.70
N LEU A 216 13.37 11.35 -7.79
CA LEU A 216 13.88 10.09 -8.29
C LEU A 216 15.01 9.57 -7.39
N PRO A 217 14.94 8.31 -6.93
CA PRO A 217 15.99 7.74 -6.09
C PRO A 217 17.26 7.46 -6.89
N ASP A 218 18.38 7.44 -6.18
CA ASP A 218 19.60 6.81 -6.69
C ASP A 218 19.55 5.32 -6.39
N VAL A 219 19.12 4.53 -7.36
CA VAL A 219 19.02 3.07 -7.24
C VAL A 219 20.10 2.46 -8.14
N THR A 220 21.29 2.31 -7.57
CA THR A 220 22.48 1.81 -8.29
C THR A 220 22.88 0.40 -7.94
N THR A 221 22.33 -0.16 -6.84
CA THR A 221 22.70 -1.49 -6.34
C THR A 221 21.66 -2.54 -6.70
N GLY A 222 22.10 -3.71 -7.06
CA GLY A 222 21.27 -4.87 -7.35
C GLY A 222 22.11 -6.10 -7.69
N ILE A 223 21.52 -7.27 -7.58
CA ILE A 223 22.17 -8.54 -7.92
C ILE A 223 22.28 -8.66 -9.45
N SER A 224 23.45 -9.10 -9.94
CA SER A 224 23.57 -9.44 -11.35
C SER A 224 22.90 -10.78 -11.64
N TYR A 225 22.02 -10.82 -12.64
CA TYR A 225 21.40 -12.07 -13.09
C TYR A 225 22.45 -13.13 -13.52
N ASN A 226 23.62 -12.67 -13.99
CA ASN A 226 24.72 -13.57 -14.38
C ASN A 226 25.44 -14.21 -13.18
N GLU A 227 25.17 -13.77 -11.96
CA GLU A 227 25.71 -14.34 -10.72
C GLU A 227 24.80 -15.44 -10.15
N LEU A 228 23.60 -15.58 -10.69
CA LEU A 228 22.76 -16.73 -10.39
C LEU A 228 23.32 -17.95 -11.12
N PRO A 229 23.38 -19.12 -10.48
CA PRO A 229 23.82 -20.35 -11.14
C PRO A 229 23.05 -20.51 -12.45
N SER A 230 23.75 -20.69 -13.56
CA SER A 230 23.10 -21.10 -14.79
C SER A 230 22.39 -22.42 -14.49
N GLN A 231 21.08 -22.46 -14.65
CA GLN A 231 20.36 -23.73 -14.61
C GLN A 231 20.98 -24.60 -15.71
N SER A 232 21.78 -25.58 -15.32
CA SER A 232 22.05 -26.73 -16.18
C SER A 232 20.67 -27.33 -16.48
N ASN A 233 20.44 -27.71 -17.72
CA ASN A 233 19.19 -28.23 -18.27
C ASN A 233 18.68 -29.54 -17.60
N GLU A 234 18.69 -29.59 -16.30
CA GLU A 234 18.02 -30.61 -15.51
C GLU A 234 16.88 -29.91 -14.73
N ASP A 235 15.68 -30.37 -14.98
CA ASP A 235 14.40 -29.95 -14.38
C ASP A 235 14.48 -29.92 -12.82
N SER A 236 15.26 -29.02 -12.25
CA SER A 236 15.23 -28.73 -10.83
C SER A 236 14.35 -27.50 -10.61
N GLU A 237 13.10 -27.75 -10.22
CA GLU A 237 12.24 -26.73 -9.60
C GLU A 237 13.07 -25.96 -8.60
N ILE A 238 13.19 -24.63 -8.76
CA ILE A 238 13.69 -23.76 -7.72
C ILE A 238 12.65 -23.80 -6.61
N SER A 239 12.81 -24.71 -5.67
CA SER A 239 12.07 -24.67 -4.41
C SER A 239 12.77 -23.68 -3.49
N LEU A 240 12.17 -22.51 -3.32
CA LEU A 240 12.45 -21.61 -2.22
C LEU A 240 11.64 -22.02 -1.01
#